data_92fec7c916364468c35b2afd6b943064
#
_entry.id   92fec7c916364468c35b2afd6b943064
#
_cell.length_a   1.000
_cell.length_b   1.000
_cell.length_c   1.000
_cell.angle_alpha   90.00
_cell.angle_beta   90.00
_cell.angle_gamma   90.00
#
_symmetry.space_group_name_H-M   'P 1'
#
loop_
_entity.id
_entity.type
_entity.pdbx_description
1 polymer ?
#
loop_
_entity_poly.entity_id
_entity_poly.type
_entity_poly.pdbx_seq_one_letter_code
_entity_poly.pdbx_strand_id
1 'polypeptide(L)'
;MASSLLLPFLLYSLILQSICVVAQTKSTIAIGDSFTAQTSSNPWLLSPSSEFAFGFLPLKNSTDHFLLSIWYAKISEKTIVWYANGDSPAPEGSKVELTYDDGLVLTSPNGGRLWYNGELSAEVSYAHREFRNELNSIGLTHHKNLVRLLGFCESGSERLLVYEYMSNGTLANFLFNVDEKQKPSWKLRQEIAIEIARGLVYLHEECITRIIHCDIKPQNILLDDYFNARISDFGLAKLLNMNQSKTNTGIRGTKGYVALEWFKNLPITAKVDVYSYGVVLLEIISCRRCVKEMDQEDEEKAILTDWAYDCYKEGVVDALVEGDNEALADKEKLEKLVMIAIWCVQEDPCLRPTMRNVIHMLEGTAEVQVPPCPSPISIEYSIN
;
A
#
# COMPACT_ATOMS: atom_id res chain seq x y z
N MET A 1 -24.73 62.50 -26.30
CA MET A 1 -25.35 61.14 -26.36
C MET A 1 -24.35 60.03 -26.00
N ALA A 2 -23.59 60.17 -24.93
CA ALA A 2 -22.61 59.14 -24.51
C ALA A 2 -22.79 58.67 -23.06
N SER A 3 -23.81 59.18 -22.33
CA SER A 3 -24.00 58.84 -20.90
C SER A 3 -25.11 57.84 -20.59
N SER A 4 -25.87 57.35 -21.61
CA SER A 4 -26.97 56.44 -21.36
C SER A 4 -26.64 54.94 -21.59
N LEU A 5 -25.41 54.60 -22.02
CA LEU A 5 -24.97 53.22 -22.24
C LEU A 5 -24.06 52.67 -21.15
N LEU A 6 -23.55 53.49 -20.24
CA LEU A 6 -22.69 53.06 -19.15
C LEU A 6 -23.43 52.42 -17.98
N LEU A 7 -24.69 52.82 -17.76
CA LEU A 7 -25.48 52.28 -16.64
C LEU A 7 -25.88 50.80 -16.81
N PRO A 8 -26.32 50.32 -17.99
CA PRO A 8 -26.60 48.89 -18.17
C PRO A 8 -25.35 48.03 -18.17
N PHE A 9 -24.16 48.51 -18.57
CA PHE A 9 -22.92 47.80 -18.50
C PHE A 9 -22.42 47.62 -17.06
N LEU A 10 -22.56 48.64 -16.23
CA LEU A 10 -22.24 48.57 -14.79
C LEU A 10 -23.20 47.64 -14.04
N LEU A 11 -24.50 47.67 -14.36
CA LEU A 11 -25.46 46.72 -13.80
C LEU A 11 -25.20 45.28 -14.25
N TYR A 12 -24.79 45.05 -15.50
CA TYR A 12 -24.46 43.72 -16.01
C TYR A 12 -23.17 43.17 -15.38
N SER A 13 -22.16 44.02 -15.12
CA SER A 13 -20.94 43.63 -14.41
C SER A 13 -21.18 43.35 -12.92
N LEU A 14 -22.09 44.07 -12.26
CA LEU A 14 -22.50 43.82 -10.88
C LEU A 14 -23.36 42.57 -10.75
N ILE A 15 -24.19 42.23 -11.74
CA ILE A 15 -24.97 40.97 -11.76
C ILE A 15 -24.07 39.79 -12.06
N LEU A 16 -23.04 39.91 -12.92
CA LEU A 16 -22.05 38.84 -13.17
C LEU A 16 -21.11 38.62 -11.95
N GLN A 17 -20.84 39.60 -11.13
CA GLN A 17 -20.12 39.41 -9.89
C GLN A 17 -20.97 38.77 -8.79
N SER A 18 -22.30 38.80 -8.89
CA SER A 18 -23.20 38.22 -7.89
C SER A 18 -23.52 36.72 -8.17
N ILE A 19 -23.09 36.13 -9.30
CA ILE A 19 -23.41 34.76 -9.68
C ILE A 19 -22.22 33.80 -9.48
N CYS A 20 -21.06 34.31 -9.04
CA CYS A 20 -19.92 33.48 -8.68
C CYS A 20 -19.68 33.45 -7.17
N VAL A 21 -20.73 33.18 -6.39
CA VAL A 21 -20.56 32.52 -5.10
C VAL A 21 -20.43 31.01 -5.45
N VAL A 22 -19.32 30.64 -6.04
CA VAL A 22 -18.81 29.27 -5.89
C VAL A 22 -18.60 29.14 -4.39
N ALA A 23 -19.45 28.38 -3.73
CA ALA A 23 -19.20 27.95 -2.37
C ALA A 23 -17.77 27.42 -2.36
N GLN A 24 -16.83 28.16 -1.77
CA GLN A 24 -15.47 27.66 -1.58
C GLN A 24 -15.63 26.48 -0.64
N THR A 25 -15.65 25.31 -1.22
CA THR A 25 -15.62 24.07 -0.47
C THR A 25 -14.31 24.05 0.29
N LYS A 26 -14.44 24.07 1.60
CA LYS A 26 -13.32 24.08 2.54
C LYS A 26 -12.50 22.81 2.29
N SER A 27 -11.20 22.95 2.13
CA SER A 27 -10.29 21.80 2.00
C SER A 27 -9.56 21.46 3.29
N THR A 28 -9.71 22.28 4.32
CA THR A 28 -9.08 22.12 5.64
C THR A 28 -10.06 22.49 6.74
N ILE A 29 -9.91 21.84 7.90
CA ILE A 29 -10.65 22.17 9.14
C ILE A 29 -9.67 22.61 10.23
N ALA A 30 -10.15 23.43 11.14
CA ALA A 30 -9.42 23.90 12.31
C ALA A 30 -10.13 23.46 13.58
N ILE A 31 -9.39 23.41 14.69
CA ILE A 31 -9.97 23.13 16.02
C ILE A 31 -11.11 24.10 16.29
N GLY A 32 -12.26 23.59 16.72
CA GLY A 32 -13.50 24.34 16.94
C GLY A 32 -14.41 24.39 15.71
N ASP A 33 -13.94 23.99 14.52
CA ASP A 33 -14.82 23.83 13.36
C ASP A 33 -15.80 22.69 13.57
N SER A 34 -17.03 22.91 13.14
CA SER A 34 -18.08 21.90 13.27
C SER A 34 -19.02 21.88 12.09
N PHE A 35 -19.67 20.74 11.88
CA PHE A 35 -20.66 20.51 10.83
C PHE A 35 -21.84 19.70 11.37
N THR A 36 -23.04 20.03 10.91
CA THR A 36 -24.29 19.42 11.41
C THR A 36 -24.94 18.55 10.32
N ALA A 37 -25.44 17.39 10.69
CA ALA A 37 -26.17 16.48 9.81
C ALA A 37 -27.50 17.12 9.40
N GLN A 38 -27.69 17.34 8.08
CA GLN A 38 -28.89 17.92 7.48
C GLN A 38 -29.18 17.25 6.15
N THR A 39 -30.47 17.10 5.80
CA THR A 39 -30.93 16.44 4.57
C THR A 39 -30.44 17.14 3.29
N SER A 40 -30.15 18.44 3.34
CA SER A 40 -29.66 19.24 2.23
C SER A 40 -28.15 19.45 2.22
N SER A 41 -27.40 18.65 2.96
CA SER A 41 -25.98 18.92 3.21
C SER A 41 -25.10 18.71 1.98
N ASN A 42 -24.35 19.76 1.64
CA ASN A 42 -23.15 19.66 0.83
C ASN A 42 -22.05 18.95 1.65
N PRO A 43 -21.04 18.37 1.01
CA PRO A 43 -19.89 17.83 1.75
C PRO A 43 -19.26 18.93 2.61
N TRP A 44 -18.82 18.58 3.83
CA TRP A 44 -18.11 19.51 4.70
C TRP A 44 -16.75 19.89 4.14
N LEU A 45 -16.03 18.87 3.62
CA LEU A 45 -14.73 19.03 3.02
C LEU A 45 -14.69 18.38 1.65
N LEU A 46 -13.92 18.95 0.73
CA LEU A 46 -13.49 18.32 -0.50
C LEU A 46 -11.96 18.21 -0.51
N SER A 47 -11.45 17.09 -1.03
CA SER A 47 -10.02 16.98 -1.32
C SER A 47 -9.59 18.05 -2.32
N PRO A 48 -8.31 18.46 -2.35
CA PRO A 48 -7.80 19.43 -3.34
C PRO A 48 -8.07 19.02 -4.79
N SER A 49 -8.07 17.70 -5.09
CA SER A 49 -8.44 17.13 -6.40
C SER A 49 -9.94 17.10 -6.65
N SER A 50 -10.78 17.40 -5.64
CA SER A 50 -12.23 17.24 -5.64
C SER A 50 -12.70 15.82 -5.94
N GLU A 51 -11.87 14.81 -5.74
CA GLU A 51 -12.21 13.38 -5.94
C GLU A 51 -12.93 12.80 -4.73
N PHE A 52 -12.55 13.24 -3.53
CA PHE A 52 -13.14 12.79 -2.27
C PHE A 52 -13.89 13.90 -1.58
N ALA A 53 -14.95 13.51 -0.91
CA ALA A 53 -15.72 14.37 -0.04
C ALA A 53 -15.80 13.74 1.36
N PHE A 54 -15.81 14.58 2.40
CA PHE A 54 -16.05 14.19 3.78
C PHE A 54 -17.25 14.94 4.34
N GLY A 55 -18.08 14.26 5.10
CA GLY A 55 -19.26 14.85 5.73
C GLY A 55 -20.32 13.79 6.05
N PHE A 56 -21.57 14.24 6.14
CA PHE A 56 -22.71 13.38 6.40
C PHE A 56 -23.37 12.90 5.12
N LEU A 57 -23.53 11.58 5.00
CA LEU A 57 -24.34 10.95 3.94
C LEU A 57 -25.61 10.35 4.53
N PRO A 58 -26.79 10.64 3.97
CA PRO A 58 -28.03 9.98 4.38
C PRO A 58 -27.97 8.49 4.05
N LEU A 59 -28.55 7.67 4.92
CA LEU A 59 -28.74 6.24 4.67
C LEU A 59 -29.73 6.01 3.52
N LYS A 60 -29.48 5.02 2.67
CA LYS A 60 -30.34 4.69 1.53
C LYS A 60 -31.82 4.43 1.91
N ASN A 61 -32.07 3.95 3.14
CA ASN A 61 -33.39 3.55 3.63
C ASN A 61 -33.94 4.47 4.74
N SER A 62 -33.31 5.61 5.02
CA SER A 62 -33.72 6.54 6.07
C SER A 62 -33.33 7.96 5.68
N THR A 63 -34.28 8.88 5.72
CA THR A 63 -34.06 10.29 5.38
C THR A 63 -33.54 11.14 6.55
N ASP A 64 -33.59 10.59 7.76
CA ASP A 64 -33.33 11.25 9.04
C ASP A 64 -32.11 10.68 9.78
N HIS A 65 -31.40 9.70 9.17
CA HIS A 65 -30.20 9.11 9.74
C HIS A 65 -29.02 9.19 8.76
N PHE A 66 -27.83 9.47 9.27
CA PHE A 66 -26.64 9.81 8.51
C PHE A 66 -25.43 9.00 8.95
N LEU A 67 -24.57 8.70 7.97
CA LEU A 67 -23.22 8.26 8.24
C LEU A 67 -22.24 9.43 8.09
N LEU A 68 -21.41 9.64 9.09
CA LEU A 68 -20.21 10.48 8.97
C LEU A 68 -19.18 9.69 8.16
N SER A 69 -18.91 10.12 6.94
CA SER A 69 -18.22 9.27 5.96
C SER A 69 -17.32 10.05 5.01
N ILE A 70 -16.41 9.30 4.38
CA ILE A 70 -15.65 9.74 3.20
C ILE A 70 -16.18 8.96 2.00
N TRP A 71 -16.42 9.66 0.88
CA TRP A 71 -16.92 9.07 -0.36
C TRP A 71 -16.28 9.69 -1.59
N TYR A 72 -16.40 8.99 -2.75
CA TYR A 72 -16.02 9.54 -4.04
C TYR A 72 -16.99 10.64 -4.47
N ALA A 73 -16.49 11.89 -4.59
CA ALA A 73 -17.30 13.06 -4.90
C ALA A 73 -17.71 13.15 -6.39
N LYS A 74 -16.89 12.62 -7.29
CA LYS A 74 -17.08 12.68 -8.74
C LYS A 74 -18.00 11.58 -9.31
N ILE A 75 -18.32 10.57 -8.53
CA ILE A 75 -19.16 9.44 -8.95
C ILE A 75 -20.60 9.75 -8.56
N SER A 76 -21.55 9.58 -9.48
CA SER A 76 -22.98 9.86 -9.27
C SER A 76 -23.59 8.99 -8.15
N GLU A 77 -23.19 7.72 -8.08
CA GLU A 77 -23.44 6.87 -6.91
C GLU A 77 -22.31 7.10 -5.92
N LYS A 78 -22.61 7.82 -4.83
CA LYS A 78 -21.63 8.14 -3.79
C LYS A 78 -21.10 6.88 -3.13
N THR A 79 -20.02 6.31 -3.69
CA THR A 79 -19.36 5.14 -3.13
C THR A 79 -18.62 5.55 -1.88
N ILE A 80 -19.03 4.99 -0.74
CA ILE A 80 -18.42 5.25 0.57
C ILE A 80 -17.09 4.51 0.64
N VAL A 81 -16.03 5.24 0.96
CA VAL A 81 -14.67 4.71 1.18
C VAL A 81 -14.47 4.37 2.65
N TRP A 82 -15.05 5.17 3.54
CA TRP A 82 -14.95 5.02 4.98
C TRP A 82 -16.14 5.65 5.70
N TYR A 83 -16.50 5.15 6.87
CA TYR A 83 -17.49 5.74 7.76
C TYR A 83 -17.16 5.49 9.24
N ALA A 84 -17.54 6.44 10.11
CA ALA A 84 -17.24 6.42 11.52
C ALA A 84 -18.28 5.67 12.37
N ASN A 85 -19.55 5.73 12.01
CA ASN A 85 -20.70 5.44 12.90
C ASN A 85 -21.69 4.42 12.30
N GLY A 86 -21.17 3.37 11.62
CA GLY A 86 -22.01 2.36 10.96
C GLY A 86 -22.98 1.62 11.87
N ASP A 87 -22.54 1.30 13.09
CA ASP A 87 -23.36 0.59 14.08
C ASP A 87 -24.38 1.51 14.79
N SER A 88 -24.19 2.84 14.69
CA SER A 88 -25.05 3.84 15.34
C SER A 88 -25.20 5.07 14.44
N PRO A 89 -26.05 4.98 13.40
CA PRO A 89 -26.28 6.10 12.49
C PRO A 89 -26.75 7.35 13.22
N ALA A 90 -26.19 8.49 12.83
CA ALA A 90 -26.43 9.77 13.49
C ALA A 90 -27.79 10.36 13.07
N PRO A 91 -28.72 10.69 13.97
CA PRO A 91 -29.97 11.34 13.63
C PRO A 91 -29.73 12.77 13.08
N GLU A 92 -30.71 13.32 12.37
CA GLU A 92 -30.68 14.71 11.88
C GLU A 92 -30.41 15.66 13.03
N GLY A 93 -29.58 16.70 12.78
CA GLY A 93 -29.15 17.63 13.80
C GLY A 93 -27.93 17.17 14.62
N SER A 94 -27.43 15.96 14.41
CA SER A 94 -26.16 15.52 15.01
C SER A 94 -25.00 16.39 14.52
N LYS A 95 -24.04 16.64 15.39
CA LYS A 95 -22.91 17.54 15.14
C LYS A 95 -21.60 16.77 15.19
N VAL A 96 -20.77 16.95 14.17
CA VAL A 96 -19.35 16.58 14.24
C VAL A 96 -18.52 17.84 14.47
N GLU A 97 -17.54 17.76 15.36
CA GLU A 97 -16.66 18.86 15.73
C GLU A 97 -15.23 18.37 15.88
N LEU A 98 -14.27 19.18 15.42
CA LEU A 98 -12.86 18.96 15.69
C LEU A 98 -12.49 19.63 17.01
N THR A 99 -12.24 18.82 18.04
CA THR A 99 -11.89 19.29 19.39
C THR A 99 -10.39 19.15 19.65
N TYR A 100 -9.87 19.86 20.66
CA TYR A 100 -8.47 19.78 21.03
C TYR A 100 -8.09 18.46 21.70
N ASP A 101 -8.97 17.95 22.57
CA ASP A 101 -8.68 16.81 23.44
C ASP A 101 -9.06 15.44 22.82
N ASP A 102 -10.18 15.41 22.10
CA ASP A 102 -10.79 14.16 21.61
C ASP A 102 -10.76 14.04 20.06
N GLY A 103 -10.09 14.93 19.34
CA GLY A 103 -10.07 14.92 17.87
C GLY A 103 -11.45 15.18 17.26
N LEU A 104 -11.88 14.37 16.30
CA LEU A 104 -13.23 14.42 15.74
C LEU A 104 -14.21 13.75 16.70
N VAL A 105 -15.20 14.52 17.16
CA VAL A 105 -16.26 14.05 18.04
C VAL A 105 -17.60 14.18 17.34
N LEU A 106 -18.35 13.09 17.26
CA LEU A 106 -19.72 13.07 16.76
C LEU A 106 -20.69 13.01 17.92
N THR A 107 -21.57 14.02 18.03
CA THR A 107 -22.60 14.12 19.08
C THR A 107 -23.99 14.09 18.49
N SER A 108 -24.93 13.48 19.19
CA SER A 108 -26.37 13.53 18.87
C SER A 108 -26.93 14.92 19.16
N PRO A 109 -28.13 15.28 18.65
CA PRO A 109 -28.79 16.55 18.95
C PRO A 109 -29.02 16.80 20.46
N ASN A 110 -29.12 15.72 21.24
CA ASN A 110 -29.28 15.74 22.69
C ASN A 110 -27.96 15.84 23.46
N GLY A 111 -26.82 16.01 22.76
CA GLY A 111 -25.48 16.12 23.35
C GLY A 111 -24.84 14.78 23.73
N GLY A 112 -25.50 13.64 23.45
CA GLY A 112 -24.91 12.32 23.65
C GLY A 112 -23.81 12.04 22.64
N ARG A 113 -22.66 11.52 23.08
CA ARG A 113 -21.53 11.16 22.20
C ARG A 113 -21.89 9.88 21.45
N LEU A 114 -21.96 9.93 20.13
CA LEU A 114 -22.23 8.80 19.24
C LEU A 114 -20.96 8.10 18.78
N TRP A 115 -19.91 8.88 18.53
CA TRP A 115 -18.61 8.38 18.11
C TRP A 115 -17.52 9.42 18.42
N TYR A 116 -16.33 8.96 18.67
CA TYR A 116 -15.12 9.79 18.79
C TYR A 116 -13.90 8.94 18.52
N ASN A 117 -12.80 9.60 18.23
CA ASN A 117 -11.60 8.93 17.79
C ASN A 117 -10.69 8.43 18.94
N GLY A 118 -11.06 8.58 20.19
CA GLY A 118 -10.42 7.95 21.34
C GLY A 118 -9.03 8.48 21.75
N GLU A 119 -8.68 8.36 23.03
CA GLU A 119 -7.33 8.66 23.54
C GLU A 119 -6.28 7.68 22.98
N LEU A 120 -5.18 8.21 22.45
CA LEU A 120 -4.02 7.46 22.01
C LEU A 120 -2.97 7.39 23.13
N SER A 121 -2.77 6.20 23.69
CA SER A 121 -1.71 5.90 24.67
C SER A 121 -0.31 5.85 24.00
N ALA A 122 0.75 5.52 24.76
CA ALA A 122 2.18 5.58 24.38
C ALA A 122 2.61 4.95 23.02
N GLU A 123 1.76 4.22 22.31
CA GLU A 123 1.92 3.81 20.90
C GLU A 123 1.98 5.00 19.93
N VAL A 124 1.50 6.17 20.36
CA VAL A 124 1.45 7.44 19.60
C VAL A 124 2.79 7.85 19.00
N SER A 125 3.90 7.61 19.69
CA SER A 125 5.21 8.03 19.16
C SER A 125 5.68 7.15 18.00
N TYR A 126 5.29 5.86 17.96
CA TYR A 126 5.62 4.93 16.88
C TYR A 126 4.76 5.21 15.65
N ALA A 127 3.45 5.29 15.82
CA ALA A 127 2.47 5.64 14.78
C ALA A 127 2.76 7.03 14.17
N HIS A 128 3.23 8.02 14.97
CA HIS A 128 3.66 9.31 14.45
C HIS A 128 4.83 9.21 13.49
N ARG A 129 5.81 8.38 13.81
CA ARG A 129 7.00 8.22 12.97
C ARG A 129 6.66 7.46 11.69
N GLU A 130 5.80 6.44 11.76
CA GLU A 130 5.33 5.71 10.58
C GLU A 130 4.53 6.61 9.65
N PHE A 131 3.58 7.38 10.18
CA PHE A 131 2.82 8.38 9.42
C PHE A 131 3.72 9.39 8.70
N ARG A 132 4.75 9.92 9.39
CA ARG A 132 5.71 10.85 8.81
C ARG A 132 6.60 10.18 7.76
N ASN A 133 7.02 8.95 7.99
CA ASN A 133 7.77 8.18 7.00
C ASN A 133 6.94 7.96 5.73
N GLU A 134 5.67 7.57 5.91
CA GLU A 134 4.71 7.38 4.83
C GLU A 134 4.57 8.66 3.99
N LEU A 135 4.25 9.78 4.62
CA LEU A 135 4.12 11.07 3.95
C LEU A 135 5.40 11.50 3.20
N ASN A 136 6.55 11.37 3.84
CA ASN A 136 7.82 11.80 3.27
C ASN A 136 8.29 10.88 2.14
N SER A 137 7.88 9.60 2.17
CA SER A 137 8.27 8.62 1.15
C SER A 137 7.32 8.65 -0.03
N ILE A 138 6.03 8.36 0.18
CA ILE A 138 5.07 8.22 -0.91
C ILE A 138 4.54 9.55 -1.42
N GLY A 139 4.47 10.59 -0.57
CA GLY A 139 3.93 11.90 -0.94
C GLY A 139 4.72 12.62 -2.03
N LEU A 140 5.98 12.23 -2.26
CA LEU A 140 6.87 12.79 -3.29
C LEU A 140 7.06 11.84 -4.47
N THR A 141 6.42 10.67 -4.48
CA THR A 141 6.58 9.67 -5.52
C THR A 141 5.36 9.61 -6.43
N HIS A 142 5.59 9.33 -7.70
CA HIS A 142 4.53 9.11 -8.68
C HIS A 142 4.96 8.04 -9.68
N HIS A 143 4.46 6.83 -9.50
CA HIS A 143 4.75 5.72 -10.40
C HIS A 143 3.54 4.78 -10.51
N LYS A 144 3.33 4.19 -11.71
CA LYS A 144 2.17 3.33 -11.99
C LYS A 144 2.10 2.06 -11.11
N ASN A 145 3.22 1.60 -10.59
CA ASN A 145 3.30 0.42 -9.71
C ASN A 145 3.47 0.79 -8.21
N LEU A 146 3.13 2.02 -7.84
CA LEU A 146 2.99 2.47 -6.45
C LEU A 146 1.56 2.94 -6.20
N VAL A 147 1.05 2.69 -5.00
CA VAL A 147 -0.24 3.24 -4.57
C VAL A 147 -0.12 4.75 -4.44
N ARG A 148 -1.07 5.49 -4.99
CA ARG A 148 -1.05 6.95 -4.95
C ARG A 148 -1.68 7.47 -3.67
N LEU A 149 -0.93 8.28 -2.92
CA LEU A 149 -1.47 9.08 -1.83
C LEU A 149 -2.27 10.26 -2.41
N LEU A 150 -3.53 10.35 -2.06
CA LEU A 150 -4.45 11.39 -2.54
C LEU A 150 -4.54 12.56 -1.58
N GLY A 151 -4.29 12.32 -0.30
CA GLY A 151 -4.31 13.35 0.71
C GLY A 151 -3.97 12.83 2.09
N PHE A 152 -3.86 13.73 3.04
CA PHE A 152 -3.63 13.40 4.44
C PHE A 152 -4.29 14.43 5.35
N CYS A 153 -4.54 14.03 6.59
CA CYS A 153 -4.92 14.92 7.67
C CYS A 153 -4.00 14.68 8.86
N GLU A 154 -3.49 15.76 9.44
CA GLU A 154 -2.74 15.74 10.69
C GLU A 154 -3.29 16.85 11.57
N SER A 155 -4.04 16.49 12.61
CA SER A 155 -4.66 17.43 13.53
C SER A 155 -4.69 16.84 14.94
N GLY A 156 -4.02 17.48 15.89
CA GLY A 156 -3.89 16.98 17.25
C GLY A 156 -3.25 15.58 17.30
N SER A 157 -3.99 14.61 17.82
CA SER A 157 -3.60 13.19 17.85
C SER A 157 -3.94 12.44 16.55
N GLU A 158 -4.79 13.03 15.71
CA GLU A 158 -5.36 12.38 14.54
C GLU A 158 -4.43 12.45 13.33
N ARG A 159 -4.26 11.29 12.67
CA ARG A 159 -3.46 11.15 11.46
C ARG A 159 -4.17 10.23 10.50
N LEU A 160 -4.57 10.78 9.36
CA LEU A 160 -5.27 10.05 8.32
C LEU A 160 -4.48 10.15 7.01
N LEU A 161 -4.33 9.04 6.33
CA LEU A 161 -3.81 8.96 4.97
C LEU A 161 -4.95 8.50 4.06
N VAL A 162 -5.11 9.15 2.93
CA VAL A 162 -6.13 8.82 1.95
C VAL A 162 -5.44 8.38 0.67
N TYR A 163 -5.68 7.13 0.30
CA TYR A 163 -5.10 6.51 -0.90
C TYR A 163 -6.14 6.28 -1.98
N GLU A 164 -5.67 6.08 -3.21
CA GLU A 164 -6.50 5.50 -4.25
C GLU A 164 -6.94 4.10 -3.84
N TYR A 165 -8.20 3.75 -4.16
CA TYR A 165 -8.77 2.46 -3.77
C TYR A 165 -8.34 1.35 -4.73
N MET A 166 -7.95 0.20 -4.18
CA MET A 166 -7.53 -0.99 -4.91
C MET A 166 -8.60 -2.08 -4.77
N SER A 167 -9.41 -2.26 -5.80
CA SER A 167 -10.62 -3.09 -5.76
C SER A 167 -10.36 -4.59 -5.62
N ASN A 168 -9.22 -5.08 -6.13
CA ASN A 168 -8.84 -6.49 -6.04
C ASN A 168 -8.02 -6.83 -4.78
N GLY A 169 -7.92 -5.87 -3.82
CA GLY A 169 -7.32 -6.10 -2.51
C GLY A 169 -5.83 -6.38 -2.57
N THR A 170 -5.35 -7.29 -1.73
CA THR A 170 -3.92 -7.59 -1.57
C THR A 170 -3.48 -8.80 -2.41
N LEU A 171 -2.20 -8.82 -2.81
CA LEU A 171 -1.58 -9.98 -3.44
C LEU A 171 -1.66 -11.22 -2.53
N ALA A 172 -1.61 -11.03 -1.21
CA ALA A 172 -1.78 -12.13 -0.26
C ALA A 172 -3.14 -12.81 -0.40
N ASN A 173 -4.22 -12.02 -0.52
CA ASN A 173 -5.56 -12.56 -0.73
C ASN A 173 -5.67 -13.26 -2.10
N PHE A 174 -5.05 -12.68 -3.11
CA PHE A 174 -5.05 -13.21 -4.48
C PHE A 174 -4.31 -14.56 -4.59
N LEU A 175 -3.19 -14.74 -3.86
CA LEU A 175 -2.40 -15.97 -3.94
C LEU A 175 -2.89 -17.09 -3.01
N PHE A 176 -3.40 -16.72 -1.81
CA PHE A 176 -3.57 -17.70 -0.72
C PHE A 176 -5.01 -17.96 -0.31
N ASN A 177 -6.00 -17.19 -0.78
CA ASN A 177 -7.41 -17.38 -0.43
C ASN A 177 -8.21 -18.11 -1.53
N VAL A 178 -7.54 -18.66 -2.51
CA VAL A 178 -8.18 -19.41 -3.60
C VAL A 178 -8.26 -20.90 -3.21
N ASP A 179 -9.38 -21.55 -3.54
CA ASP A 179 -9.47 -23.02 -3.44
C ASP A 179 -8.27 -23.66 -4.13
N GLU A 180 -7.63 -24.65 -3.50
CA GLU A 180 -6.43 -25.35 -4.00
C GLU A 180 -6.55 -25.85 -5.46
N LYS A 181 -7.79 -25.93 -5.97
CA LYS A 181 -8.11 -26.40 -7.33
C LYS A 181 -8.04 -25.31 -8.40
N GLN A 182 -7.90 -24.02 -8.04
CA GLN A 182 -7.98 -22.94 -9.01
C GLN A 182 -6.95 -21.85 -8.72
N LYS A 183 -5.67 -22.18 -8.90
CA LYS A 183 -4.57 -21.20 -8.78
C LYS A 183 -4.77 -20.04 -9.76
N PRO A 184 -4.37 -18.79 -9.39
CA PRO A 184 -4.39 -17.67 -10.32
C PRO A 184 -3.55 -17.97 -11.57
N SER A 185 -3.98 -17.43 -12.73
CA SER A 185 -3.30 -17.65 -14.02
C SER A 185 -1.79 -17.41 -13.93
N TRP A 186 -1.03 -18.36 -14.46
CA TRP A 186 0.44 -18.32 -14.50
C TRP A 186 0.97 -17.05 -15.17
N LYS A 187 0.34 -16.65 -16.28
CA LYS A 187 0.70 -15.41 -16.98
C LYS A 187 0.51 -14.18 -16.13
N LEU A 188 -0.63 -14.07 -15.44
CA LEU A 188 -0.92 -12.90 -14.57
C LEU A 188 0.04 -12.84 -13.40
N ARG A 189 0.41 -13.98 -12.81
CA ARG A 189 1.42 -14.04 -11.74
C ARG A 189 2.79 -13.54 -12.20
N GLN A 190 3.20 -13.86 -13.43
CA GLN A 190 4.44 -13.34 -14.02
C GLN A 190 4.38 -11.83 -14.24
N GLU A 191 3.25 -11.31 -14.74
CA GLU A 191 3.03 -9.87 -14.94
C GLU A 191 3.12 -9.10 -13.61
N ILE A 192 2.47 -9.60 -12.57
CA ILE A 192 2.53 -9.05 -11.20
C ILE A 192 3.98 -9.02 -10.69
N ALA A 193 4.75 -10.10 -10.85
CA ALA A 193 6.15 -10.14 -10.43
C ALA A 193 7.00 -9.05 -11.11
N ILE A 194 6.82 -8.85 -12.42
CA ILE A 194 7.51 -7.80 -13.18
C ILE A 194 7.10 -6.40 -12.69
N GLU A 195 5.83 -6.20 -12.40
CA GLU A 195 5.31 -4.91 -11.97
C GLU A 195 5.82 -4.50 -10.59
N ILE A 196 5.90 -5.44 -9.63
CA ILE A 196 6.54 -5.20 -8.33
C ILE A 196 8.01 -4.82 -8.53
N ALA A 197 8.74 -5.55 -9.38
CA ALA A 197 10.13 -5.25 -9.67
C ALA A 197 10.31 -3.84 -10.28
N ARG A 198 9.42 -3.41 -11.18
CA ARG A 198 9.42 -2.04 -11.75
C ARG A 198 9.19 -0.98 -10.68
N GLY A 199 8.25 -1.21 -9.76
CA GLY A 199 8.03 -0.33 -8.62
C GLY A 199 9.28 -0.18 -7.75
N LEU A 200 9.99 -1.27 -7.48
CA LEU A 200 11.23 -1.26 -6.71
C LEU A 200 12.40 -0.59 -7.46
N VAL A 201 12.52 -0.76 -8.79
CA VAL A 201 13.51 0.00 -9.57
C VAL A 201 13.28 1.50 -9.44
N TYR A 202 12.02 1.93 -9.56
CA TYR A 202 11.69 3.34 -9.40
C TYR A 202 12.11 3.87 -8.02
N LEU A 203 11.80 3.16 -6.94
CA LEU A 203 12.17 3.56 -5.58
C LEU A 203 13.69 3.62 -5.36
N HIS A 204 14.41 2.62 -5.88
CA HIS A 204 15.84 2.46 -5.63
C HIS A 204 16.73 3.34 -6.52
N GLU A 205 16.30 3.65 -7.76
CA GLU A 205 17.19 4.21 -8.76
C GLU A 205 16.66 5.46 -9.46
N GLU A 206 15.32 5.64 -9.55
CA GLU A 206 14.72 6.71 -10.37
C GLU A 206 14.21 7.88 -9.54
N CYS A 207 13.93 7.66 -8.24
CA CYS A 207 13.56 8.73 -7.31
C CYS A 207 14.75 9.67 -7.07
N ILE A 208 14.49 10.99 -6.97
CA ILE A 208 15.49 12.00 -6.59
C ILE A 208 16.09 11.62 -5.23
N THR A 209 15.26 11.28 -4.27
CA THR A 209 15.68 10.71 -2.98
C THR A 209 15.40 9.21 -3.05
N ARG A 210 16.45 8.40 -2.99
CA ARG A 210 16.31 6.95 -3.03
C ARG A 210 15.55 6.45 -1.81
N ILE A 211 14.65 5.50 -2.04
CA ILE A 211 13.76 4.96 -1.01
C ILE A 211 14.02 3.47 -0.88
N ILE A 212 14.32 3.02 0.34
CA ILE A 212 14.31 1.61 0.71
C ILE A 212 12.96 1.36 1.40
N HIS A 213 12.16 0.43 0.91
CA HIS A 213 10.82 0.18 1.42
C HIS A 213 10.83 -0.49 2.81
N CYS A 214 11.70 -1.46 3.01
CA CYS A 214 11.93 -2.22 4.25
C CYS A 214 10.80 -3.17 4.69
N ASP A 215 9.67 -3.25 3.98
CA ASP A 215 8.56 -4.15 4.34
C ASP A 215 7.83 -4.69 3.09
N ILE A 216 8.59 -5.16 2.11
CA ILE A 216 8.03 -5.82 0.92
C ILE A 216 7.51 -7.20 1.30
N LYS A 217 6.19 -7.39 1.12
CA LYS A 217 5.46 -8.64 1.38
C LYS A 217 4.13 -8.64 0.63
N PRO A 218 3.47 -9.78 0.39
CA PRO A 218 2.21 -9.83 -0.36
C PRO A 218 1.07 -9.01 0.23
N GLN A 219 1.05 -8.78 1.54
CA GLN A 219 0.05 -7.94 2.21
C GLN A 219 0.17 -6.46 1.83
N ASN A 220 1.39 -6.00 1.48
CA ASN A 220 1.71 -4.63 1.12
C ASN A 220 1.75 -4.41 -0.41
N ILE A 221 1.40 -5.42 -1.18
CA ILE A 221 1.19 -5.32 -2.63
C ILE A 221 -0.31 -5.36 -2.88
N LEU A 222 -0.85 -4.28 -3.44
CA LEU A 222 -2.26 -4.16 -3.77
C LEU A 222 -2.49 -4.35 -5.27
N LEU A 223 -3.70 -4.78 -5.64
CA LEU A 223 -4.09 -5.02 -7.02
C LEU A 223 -5.22 -4.08 -7.41
N ASP A 224 -5.04 -3.33 -8.49
CA ASP A 224 -6.07 -2.43 -9.02
C ASP A 224 -7.16 -3.19 -9.81
N ASP A 225 -8.11 -2.48 -10.43
CA ASP A 225 -9.24 -3.05 -11.19
C ASP A 225 -8.82 -3.99 -12.32
N TYR A 226 -7.59 -3.85 -12.80
CA TYR A 226 -7.02 -4.64 -13.90
C TYR A 226 -6.00 -5.67 -13.41
N PHE A 227 -5.90 -5.90 -12.09
CA PHE A 227 -4.89 -6.73 -11.43
C PHE A 227 -3.46 -6.22 -11.59
N ASN A 228 -3.24 -4.94 -11.94
CA ASN A 228 -1.88 -4.39 -11.90
C ASN A 228 -1.40 -4.24 -10.45
N ALA A 229 -0.15 -4.64 -10.21
CA ALA A 229 0.44 -4.59 -8.88
C ALA A 229 0.90 -3.18 -8.51
N ARG A 230 0.60 -2.78 -7.26
CA ARG A 230 0.97 -1.50 -6.67
C ARG A 230 1.53 -1.70 -5.28
N ILE A 231 2.76 -1.24 -5.06
CA ILE A 231 3.43 -1.28 -3.75
C ILE A 231 2.79 -0.24 -2.84
N SER A 232 2.50 -0.61 -1.60
CA SER A 232 1.86 0.22 -0.57
C SER A 232 2.56 0.08 0.77
N ASP A 233 2.17 0.88 1.76
CA ASP A 233 2.67 0.86 3.15
C ASP A 233 4.16 1.23 3.28
N PHE A 234 4.44 2.53 3.19
CA PHE A 234 5.78 3.09 3.32
C PHE A 234 6.13 3.49 4.77
N GLY A 235 5.37 3.06 5.77
CA GLY A 235 5.56 3.40 7.18
C GLY A 235 6.94 3.03 7.72
N LEU A 236 7.56 1.96 7.20
CA LEU A 236 8.91 1.53 7.55
C LEU A 236 10.00 2.04 6.60
N ALA A 237 9.64 2.74 5.55
CA ALA A 237 10.57 3.16 4.49
C ALA A 237 11.70 4.05 5.01
N LYS A 238 12.82 4.03 4.29
CA LYS A 238 14.03 4.81 4.57
C LYS A 238 14.39 5.66 3.36
N LEU A 239 14.50 6.96 3.60
CA LEU A 239 14.99 7.91 2.61
C LEU A 239 16.52 7.99 2.70
N LEU A 240 17.19 7.83 1.57
CA LEU A 240 18.64 7.98 1.47
C LEU A 240 18.96 9.29 0.74
N ASN A 241 19.75 10.17 1.37
CA ASN A 241 20.24 11.38 0.71
C ASN A 241 21.10 11.03 -0.52
N MET A 242 21.23 11.95 -1.46
CA MET A 242 21.93 11.74 -2.75
C MET A 242 23.34 11.13 -2.63
N ASN A 243 24.03 11.35 -1.51
CA ASN A 243 25.37 10.83 -1.24
C ASN A 243 25.37 9.61 -0.30
N GLN A 244 24.20 9.05 0.03
CA GLN A 244 24.07 7.89 0.91
C GLN A 244 23.57 6.69 0.11
N SER A 245 24.23 5.55 0.31
CA SER A 245 23.78 4.24 -0.22
C SER A 245 23.33 3.27 0.86
N LYS A 246 23.46 3.67 2.14
CA LYS A 246 23.16 2.81 3.29
C LYS A 246 22.71 3.62 4.51
N THR A 247 21.99 2.97 5.41
CA THR A 247 21.59 3.53 6.72
C THR A 247 21.81 2.51 7.82
N ASN A 248 21.98 3.00 9.07
CA ASN A 248 22.03 2.15 10.26
C ASN A 248 20.74 2.37 11.05
N THR A 249 20.01 1.29 11.35
CA THR A 249 18.73 1.36 12.08
C THR A 249 18.45 0.03 12.76
N GLY A 250 17.64 0.02 13.82
CA GLY A 250 17.21 -1.21 14.47
C GLY A 250 16.36 -2.11 13.57
N ILE A 251 16.23 -3.38 13.94
CA ILE A 251 15.50 -4.41 13.19
C ILE A 251 14.08 -3.96 12.88
N ARG A 252 13.67 -4.10 11.62
CA ARG A 252 12.33 -3.78 11.10
C ARG A 252 11.97 -4.76 10.00
N GLY A 253 10.67 -4.84 9.72
CA GLY A 253 10.10 -5.70 8.68
C GLY A 253 9.36 -6.92 9.25
N THR A 254 8.80 -7.72 8.37
CA THR A 254 7.92 -8.85 8.70
C THR A 254 8.71 -10.16 8.69
N LYS A 255 8.52 -11.00 9.73
CA LYS A 255 9.16 -12.34 9.82
C LYS A 255 8.92 -13.13 8.52
N GLY A 256 9.98 -13.77 8.01
CA GLY A 256 9.97 -14.52 6.76
C GLY A 256 10.44 -13.71 5.54
N TYR A 257 10.38 -12.36 5.59
CA TYR A 257 10.80 -11.48 4.49
C TYR A 257 12.04 -10.65 4.81
N VAL A 258 12.52 -10.73 6.06
CA VAL A 258 13.60 -9.90 6.59
C VAL A 258 14.95 -10.49 6.23
N ALA A 259 15.79 -9.71 5.57
CA ALA A 259 17.16 -10.09 5.23
C ALA A 259 18.07 -10.16 6.48
N LEU A 260 19.12 -11.00 6.42
CA LEU A 260 20.03 -11.25 7.55
C LEU A 260 20.78 -10.02 8.06
N GLU A 261 20.97 -8.99 7.21
CA GLU A 261 21.64 -7.73 7.59
C GLU A 261 20.98 -7.08 8.82
N TRP A 262 19.66 -7.21 8.94
CA TRP A 262 18.91 -6.66 10.07
C TRP A 262 19.33 -7.29 11.42
N PHE A 263 19.63 -8.58 11.42
CA PHE A 263 20.02 -9.31 12.64
C PHE A 263 21.51 -9.17 12.95
N LYS A 264 22.34 -8.96 11.92
CA LYS A 264 23.80 -8.82 12.05
C LYS A 264 24.25 -7.38 12.28
N ASN A 265 23.32 -6.42 12.45
CA ASN A 265 23.60 -4.97 12.57
C ASN A 265 24.48 -4.44 11.41
N LEU A 266 24.31 -4.99 10.22
CA LEU A 266 25.00 -4.53 9.02
C LEU A 266 24.29 -3.30 8.44
N PRO A 267 24.98 -2.51 7.61
CA PRO A 267 24.36 -1.37 6.94
C PRO A 267 23.19 -1.79 6.05
N ILE A 268 22.04 -1.14 6.22
CA ILE A 268 20.84 -1.40 5.43
C ILE A 268 20.94 -0.65 4.11
N THR A 269 20.73 -1.37 3.01
CA THR A 269 20.77 -0.87 1.62
C THR A 269 19.51 -1.35 0.87
N ALA A 270 19.32 -0.92 -0.37
CA ALA A 270 18.26 -1.41 -1.25
C ALA A 270 18.25 -2.95 -1.41
N LYS A 271 19.35 -3.63 -1.06
CA LYS A 271 19.45 -5.09 -1.13
C LYS A 271 18.55 -5.83 -0.13
N VAL A 272 18.04 -5.15 0.91
CA VAL A 272 17.04 -5.77 1.81
C VAL A 272 15.70 -5.94 1.09
N ASP A 273 15.30 -4.96 0.26
CA ASP A 273 14.06 -5.09 -0.56
C ASP A 273 14.23 -6.14 -1.66
N VAL A 274 15.45 -6.30 -2.19
CA VAL A 274 15.76 -7.36 -3.18
C VAL A 274 15.56 -8.75 -2.54
N TYR A 275 16.02 -8.93 -1.30
CA TYR A 275 15.79 -10.17 -0.57
C TYR A 275 14.29 -10.45 -0.37
N SER A 276 13.58 -9.46 0.17
CA SER A 276 12.13 -9.57 0.38
C SER A 276 11.37 -9.85 -0.93
N TYR A 277 11.78 -9.20 -2.03
CA TYR A 277 11.24 -9.47 -3.35
C TYR A 277 11.49 -10.92 -3.81
N GLY A 278 12.68 -11.47 -3.56
CA GLY A 278 12.98 -12.87 -3.86
C GLY A 278 12.03 -13.84 -3.16
N VAL A 279 11.74 -13.58 -1.88
CA VAL A 279 10.75 -14.37 -1.11
C VAL A 279 9.35 -14.23 -1.72
N VAL A 280 8.91 -13.01 -2.02
CA VAL A 280 7.61 -12.75 -2.67
C VAL A 280 7.53 -13.42 -4.04
N LEU A 281 8.62 -13.44 -4.80
CA LEU A 281 8.66 -14.13 -6.11
C LEU A 281 8.45 -15.64 -5.97
N LEU A 282 9.04 -16.29 -4.95
CA LEU A 282 8.79 -17.70 -4.65
C LEU A 282 7.32 -17.95 -4.26
N GLU A 283 6.72 -17.04 -3.48
CA GLU A 283 5.30 -17.15 -3.13
C GLU A 283 4.39 -16.98 -4.37
N ILE A 284 4.73 -16.06 -5.29
CA ILE A 284 4.03 -15.88 -6.57
C ILE A 284 4.15 -17.16 -7.44
N ILE A 285 5.33 -17.78 -7.49
CA ILE A 285 5.57 -19.01 -8.24
C ILE A 285 4.72 -20.16 -7.69
N SER A 286 4.80 -20.39 -6.39
CA SER A 286 4.23 -21.58 -5.74
C SER A 286 2.77 -21.44 -5.29
N CYS A 287 2.26 -20.19 -5.18
CA CYS A 287 1.01 -19.86 -4.49
C CYS A 287 0.99 -20.36 -3.03
N ARG A 288 2.14 -20.35 -2.37
CA ARG A 288 2.35 -20.85 -1.01
C ARG A 288 3.02 -19.78 -0.16
N ARG A 289 2.65 -19.68 1.13
CA ARG A 289 3.28 -18.75 2.07
C ARG A 289 4.73 -19.13 2.36
N CYS A 290 5.60 -18.14 2.57
CA CYS A 290 7.02 -18.33 2.84
C CYS A 290 7.30 -19.12 4.13
N VAL A 291 6.43 -19.02 5.13
CA VAL A 291 6.46 -19.81 6.36
C VAL A 291 5.11 -20.49 6.51
N LYS A 292 5.07 -21.81 6.56
CA LYS A 292 3.86 -22.59 6.88
C LYS A 292 3.75 -22.68 8.40
N GLU A 293 2.55 -22.52 8.96
CA GLU A 293 2.29 -22.90 10.35
C GLU A 293 2.49 -24.42 10.46
N MET A 294 3.27 -24.85 11.47
CA MET A 294 3.73 -26.23 11.60
C MET A 294 2.56 -27.22 11.73
N ASP A 295 2.27 -27.94 10.65
CA ASP A 295 1.71 -29.29 10.72
C ASP A 295 2.86 -30.28 10.74
N GLN A 296 2.83 -31.26 11.66
CA GLN A 296 3.93 -32.15 12.05
C GLN A 296 4.50 -33.07 10.94
N GLU A 297 4.02 -33.00 9.70
CA GLU A 297 4.36 -33.95 8.66
C GLU A 297 5.37 -33.46 7.59
N ASP A 298 5.70 -32.14 7.55
CA ASP A 298 6.53 -31.55 6.47
C ASP A 298 7.57 -30.53 6.99
N GLU A 299 8.44 -30.91 7.93
CA GLU A 299 9.51 -30.01 8.43
C GLU A 299 10.45 -29.50 7.32
N GLU A 300 10.76 -30.35 6.32
CA GLU A 300 11.66 -30.02 5.20
C GLU A 300 11.10 -28.92 4.28
N LYS A 301 9.78 -28.76 4.24
CA LYS A 301 9.11 -27.73 3.43
C LYS A 301 8.68 -26.51 4.23
N ALA A 302 9.08 -26.39 5.49
CA ALA A 302 8.61 -25.34 6.39
C ALA A 302 9.04 -23.94 5.94
N ILE A 303 10.23 -23.80 5.35
CA ILE A 303 10.81 -22.55 4.85
C ILE A 303 10.89 -22.62 3.33
N LEU A 304 10.10 -21.79 2.65
CA LEU A 304 9.97 -21.82 1.19
C LEU A 304 11.29 -21.54 0.45
N THR A 305 12.15 -20.67 0.99
CA THR A 305 13.45 -20.34 0.38
C THR A 305 14.40 -21.52 0.33
N ASP A 306 14.46 -22.31 1.39
CA ASP A 306 15.34 -23.46 1.51
C ASP A 306 14.82 -24.58 0.62
N TRP A 307 13.52 -24.87 0.70
CA TRP A 307 12.89 -25.88 -0.14
C TRP A 307 12.99 -25.56 -1.64
N ALA A 308 12.87 -24.29 -2.03
CA ALA A 308 13.02 -23.88 -3.43
C ALA A 308 14.44 -24.08 -3.95
N TYR A 309 15.46 -23.84 -3.11
CA TYR A 309 16.84 -24.12 -3.47
C TYR A 309 17.11 -25.62 -3.60
N ASP A 310 16.59 -26.44 -2.69
CA ASP A 310 16.74 -27.90 -2.74
C ASP A 310 16.06 -28.47 -4.00
N CYS A 311 14.83 -28.06 -4.32
CA CYS A 311 14.16 -28.44 -5.55
C CYS A 311 14.96 -28.03 -6.81
N TYR A 312 15.56 -26.85 -6.81
CA TYR A 312 16.41 -26.38 -7.90
C TYR A 312 17.67 -27.25 -8.03
N LYS A 313 18.37 -27.51 -6.93
CA LYS A 313 19.59 -28.30 -6.88
C LYS A 313 19.37 -29.74 -7.35
N GLU A 314 18.23 -30.33 -7.02
CA GLU A 314 17.85 -31.69 -7.39
C GLU A 314 17.23 -31.79 -8.80
N GLY A 315 16.96 -30.63 -9.47
CA GLY A 315 16.34 -30.60 -10.79
C GLY A 315 14.84 -30.94 -10.78
N VAL A 316 14.16 -30.75 -9.64
CA VAL A 316 12.74 -31.06 -9.43
C VAL A 316 11.89 -29.82 -9.15
N VAL A 317 12.18 -28.71 -9.82
CA VAL A 317 11.45 -27.43 -9.64
C VAL A 317 9.94 -27.56 -9.86
N ASP A 318 9.50 -28.58 -10.58
CA ASP A 318 8.09 -28.92 -10.80
C ASP A 318 7.34 -29.14 -9.46
N ALA A 319 8.03 -29.60 -8.42
CA ALA A 319 7.46 -29.83 -7.09
C ALA A 319 6.95 -28.52 -6.43
N LEU A 320 7.55 -27.36 -6.77
CA LEU A 320 7.12 -26.06 -6.26
C LEU A 320 5.73 -25.62 -6.76
N VAL A 321 5.32 -26.15 -7.91
CA VAL A 321 4.08 -25.78 -8.61
C VAL A 321 3.14 -26.96 -8.77
N GLU A 322 3.18 -27.92 -7.85
CA GLU A 322 2.33 -29.10 -7.88
C GLU A 322 0.86 -28.74 -8.11
N GLY A 323 0.23 -29.45 -9.07
CA GLY A 323 -1.17 -29.19 -9.46
C GLY A 323 -1.39 -27.96 -10.35
N ASP A 324 -0.35 -27.21 -10.72
CA ASP A 324 -0.44 -26.02 -11.58
C ASP A 324 -0.06 -26.37 -13.03
N ASN A 325 -1.04 -26.76 -13.82
CA ASN A 325 -0.82 -27.20 -15.20
C ASN A 325 -0.28 -26.08 -16.12
N GLU A 326 -0.61 -24.80 -15.86
CA GLU A 326 -0.11 -23.67 -16.65
C GLU A 326 1.39 -23.47 -16.39
N ALA A 327 1.80 -23.49 -15.13
CA ALA A 327 3.22 -23.36 -14.75
C ALA A 327 4.04 -24.57 -15.21
N LEU A 328 3.50 -25.80 -15.06
CA LEU A 328 4.14 -27.05 -15.52
C LEU A 328 4.33 -27.09 -17.04
N ALA A 329 3.46 -26.45 -17.81
CA ALA A 329 3.59 -26.35 -19.27
C ALA A 329 4.71 -25.36 -19.71
N ASP A 330 5.15 -24.46 -18.82
CA ASP A 330 6.16 -23.42 -19.09
C ASP A 330 7.42 -23.60 -18.23
N LYS A 331 7.99 -24.82 -18.30
CA LYS A 331 9.11 -25.25 -17.45
C LYS A 331 10.35 -24.36 -17.56
N GLU A 332 10.68 -23.92 -18.76
CA GLU A 332 11.85 -23.04 -18.98
C GLU A 332 11.69 -21.71 -18.21
N LYS A 333 10.50 -21.12 -18.27
CA LYS A 333 10.22 -19.89 -17.54
C LYS A 333 10.15 -20.12 -16.04
N LEU A 334 9.54 -21.23 -15.60
CA LEU A 334 9.49 -21.64 -14.21
C LEU A 334 10.90 -21.74 -13.61
N GLU A 335 11.79 -22.49 -14.25
CA GLU A 335 13.17 -22.65 -13.79
C GLU A 335 13.91 -21.32 -13.73
N LYS A 336 13.79 -20.47 -14.75
CA LYS A 336 14.36 -19.12 -14.76
C LYS A 336 13.86 -18.26 -13.60
N LEU A 337 12.55 -18.28 -13.31
CA LEU A 337 11.99 -17.51 -12.22
C LEU A 337 12.49 -17.99 -10.85
N VAL A 338 12.63 -19.31 -10.67
CA VAL A 338 13.22 -19.91 -9.45
C VAL A 338 14.67 -19.48 -9.30
N MET A 339 15.47 -19.54 -10.38
CA MET A 339 16.87 -19.06 -10.36
C MET A 339 16.98 -17.58 -9.98
N ILE A 340 16.12 -16.73 -10.54
CA ILE A 340 16.08 -15.29 -10.20
C ILE A 340 15.76 -15.10 -8.72
N ALA A 341 14.78 -15.83 -8.19
CA ALA A 341 14.44 -15.75 -6.78
C ALA A 341 15.61 -16.20 -5.89
N ILE A 342 16.31 -17.29 -6.23
CA ILE A 342 17.50 -17.76 -5.50
C ILE A 342 18.61 -16.69 -5.51
N TRP A 343 18.84 -16.02 -6.62
CA TRP A 343 19.78 -14.87 -6.67
C TRP A 343 19.35 -13.73 -5.74
N CYS A 344 18.07 -13.46 -5.62
CA CYS A 344 17.56 -12.38 -4.77
C CYS A 344 17.69 -12.71 -3.28
N VAL A 345 17.51 -13.99 -2.87
CA VAL A 345 17.54 -14.42 -1.46
C VAL A 345 18.92 -14.82 -0.94
N GLN A 346 20.00 -14.49 -1.66
CA GLN A 346 21.38 -14.74 -1.18
C GLN A 346 21.59 -14.09 0.21
N GLU A 347 22.25 -14.80 1.13
CA GLU A 347 22.59 -14.26 2.45
C GLU A 347 23.54 -13.06 2.35
N ASP A 348 24.57 -13.14 1.48
CA ASP A 348 25.45 -12.01 1.19
C ASP A 348 24.75 -10.97 0.32
N PRO A 349 24.50 -9.75 0.84
CA PRO A 349 23.88 -8.67 0.04
C PRO A 349 24.64 -8.31 -1.24
N CYS A 350 25.97 -8.53 -1.26
CA CYS A 350 26.81 -8.21 -2.42
C CYS A 350 26.51 -9.13 -3.62
N LEU A 351 26.07 -10.37 -3.35
CA LEU A 351 25.72 -11.33 -4.40
C LEU A 351 24.33 -11.05 -5.01
N ARG A 352 23.44 -10.41 -4.26
CA ARG A 352 22.10 -10.10 -4.77
C ARG A 352 22.19 -9.11 -5.93
N PRO A 353 21.42 -9.31 -7.01
CA PRO A 353 21.34 -8.37 -8.13
C PRO A 353 20.76 -7.02 -7.69
N THR A 354 20.85 -5.98 -8.54
CA THR A 354 20.00 -4.79 -8.43
C THR A 354 18.61 -5.12 -8.97
N MET A 355 17.57 -4.36 -8.57
CA MET A 355 16.22 -4.58 -9.13
C MET A 355 16.16 -4.35 -10.63
N ARG A 356 16.99 -3.47 -11.18
CA ARG A 356 17.13 -3.29 -12.64
C ARG A 356 17.65 -4.56 -13.33
N ASN A 357 18.67 -5.21 -12.75
CA ASN A 357 19.14 -6.49 -13.27
C ASN A 357 18.07 -7.58 -13.15
N VAL A 358 17.30 -7.59 -12.05
CA VAL A 358 16.16 -8.50 -11.87
C VAL A 358 15.15 -8.33 -13.01
N ILE A 359 14.77 -7.09 -13.36
CA ILE A 359 13.86 -6.83 -14.49
C ILE A 359 14.45 -7.37 -15.80
N HIS A 360 15.72 -7.12 -16.09
CA HIS A 360 16.35 -7.63 -17.31
C HIS A 360 16.32 -9.16 -17.39
N MET A 361 16.51 -9.85 -16.26
CA MET A 361 16.39 -11.30 -16.19
C MET A 361 14.94 -11.77 -16.37
N LEU A 362 13.96 -11.11 -15.71
CA LEU A 362 12.53 -11.43 -15.82
C LEU A 362 12.00 -11.27 -17.27
N GLU A 363 12.41 -10.20 -17.93
CA GLU A 363 12.04 -9.87 -19.32
C GLU A 363 12.85 -10.68 -20.37
N GLY A 364 13.87 -11.43 -19.93
CA GLY A 364 14.70 -12.25 -20.81
C GLY A 364 15.71 -11.43 -21.64
N THR A 365 15.97 -10.16 -21.28
CA THR A 365 16.99 -9.31 -21.92
C THR A 365 18.39 -9.54 -21.35
N ALA A 366 18.49 -10.21 -20.20
CA ALA A 366 19.73 -10.70 -19.62
C ALA A 366 19.64 -12.21 -19.33
N GLU A 367 20.75 -12.91 -19.54
CA GLU A 367 20.87 -14.33 -19.19
C GLU A 367 20.92 -14.50 -17.67
N VAL A 368 20.22 -15.51 -17.15
CA VAL A 368 20.26 -15.89 -15.73
C VAL A 368 21.37 -16.90 -15.53
N GLN A 369 22.43 -16.50 -14.84
CA GLN A 369 23.52 -17.41 -14.49
C GLN A 369 23.08 -18.39 -13.40
N VAL A 370 23.73 -19.56 -13.28
CA VAL A 370 23.50 -20.54 -12.22
C VAL A 370 23.72 -19.87 -10.85
N PRO A 371 22.70 -19.82 -9.98
CA PRO A 371 22.84 -19.19 -8.67
C PRO A 371 23.64 -20.08 -7.73
N PRO A 372 24.51 -19.51 -6.86
CA PRO A 372 25.17 -20.25 -5.80
C PRO A 372 24.19 -20.64 -4.68
N CYS A 373 24.64 -21.47 -3.73
CA CYS A 373 23.86 -21.75 -2.52
C CYS A 373 23.59 -20.47 -1.74
N PRO A 374 22.34 -20.16 -1.37
CA PRO A 374 22.02 -18.96 -0.60
C PRO A 374 22.69 -18.92 0.77
N SER A 375 22.79 -20.07 1.46
CA SER A 375 23.38 -20.21 2.81
C SER A 375 24.58 -21.16 2.79
N PRO A 376 25.78 -20.70 2.43
CA PRO A 376 26.95 -21.55 2.35
C PRO A 376 27.37 -22.18 3.69
N ILE A 377 26.94 -21.62 4.83
CA ILE A 377 27.33 -22.08 6.18
C ILE A 377 26.55 -23.36 6.59
N SER A 378 25.38 -23.63 6.03
CA SER A 378 24.57 -24.82 6.34
C SER A 378 25.19 -26.13 5.81
N ILE A 379 26.13 -26.06 4.89
CA ILE A 379 26.76 -27.25 4.27
C ILE A 379 27.82 -27.86 5.19
N GLU A 380 28.45 -27.10 6.10
CA GLU A 380 29.51 -27.60 7.00
C GLU A 380 28.98 -28.45 8.16
N TYR A 381 27.70 -28.37 8.52
CA TYR A 381 27.11 -29.17 9.60
C TYR A 381 26.55 -30.54 9.15
N SER A 382 26.51 -30.82 7.85
CA SER A 382 25.98 -32.09 7.30
C SER A 382 27.08 -33.13 6.98
N ILE A 383 28.35 -32.83 7.29
CA ILE A 383 29.50 -33.70 6.97
C ILE A 383 30.29 -34.11 8.22
N ASN A 384 29.70 -34.09 9.42
CA ASN A 384 30.34 -34.67 10.61
C ASN A 384 29.42 -35.65 11.32
#